data_5dc64a40f7e7015be72546e5d570e302
#
_entry.id   5dc64a40f7e7015be72546e5d570e302
#
_cell.length_a   1.000
_cell.length_b   1.000
_cell.length_c   1.000
_cell.angle_alpha   90.00
_cell.angle_beta   90.00
_cell.angle_gamma   90.00
#
_symmetry.space_group_name_H-M   'P 1'
#
loop_
_entity.id
_entity.type
_entity.pdbx_description
1 polymer ?
#
loop_
_entity_poly.entity_id
_entity_poly.type
_entity_poly.pdbx_seq_one_letter_code
_entity_poly.pdbx_strand_id
1 'polypeptide(L)'
;EPGGHGARAFTKSGIKPDVNYIVELDRTGSNDAVFYQCRNRQFERHINSFGFQTAFGSFSDISILAPHLNLAAVNLSTGYYHAHQPGEYVRLDKVEELIGRVEKLLQTKTERLSYTQKFTARKLGEPNDLQRKRLIALSDAHFVRINHQNVADGRGYYMDISGRIYLYLE
;
A
#
# COMPACT_ATOMS: atom_id res chain seq x y z
N GLU A 1 4.06 -1.34 -16.13
CA GLU A 1 2.75 -1.75 -16.67
C GLU A 1 1.64 -0.93 -16.02
N PRO A 2 0.94 -0.06 -16.73
CA PRO A 2 -0.11 0.73 -16.11
C PRO A 2 -1.30 -0.13 -15.71
N GLY A 3 -1.74 -0.02 -14.45
CA GLY A 3 -3.00 -0.59 -13.97
C GLY A 3 -2.98 -2.05 -13.50
N GLY A 4 -1.82 -2.69 -13.37
CA GLY A 4 -1.71 -4.04 -12.81
C GLY A 4 -2.41 -5.12 -13.62
N HIS A 5 -2.27 -5.10 -14.94
CA HIS A 5 -2.93 -6.06 -15.83
C HIS A 5 -2.47 -7.50 -15.58
N GLY A 6 -1.17 -7.72 -15.32
CA GLY A 6 -0.62 -9.02 -14.97
C GLY A 6 -1.20 -9.57 -13.67
N ALA A 7 -1.24 -8.73 -12.62
CA ALA A 7 -1.87 -9.09 -11.35
C ALA A 7 -3.36 -9.44 -11.51
N ARG A 8 -4.12 -8.66 -12.32
CA ARG A 8 -5.52 -8.96 -12.63
C ARG A 8 -5.70 -10.25 -13.44
N ALA A 9 -4.80 -10.55 -14.38
CA ALA A 9 -4.81 -11.81 -15.11
C ALA A 9 -4.52 -12.98 -14.16
N PHE A 10 -3.56 -12.84 -13.27
CA PHE A 10 -3.26 -13.83 -12.25
C PHE A 10 -4.48 -14.12 -11.36
N THR A 11 -5.22 -13.10 -10.91
CA THR A 11 -6.42 -13.34 -10.08
C THR A 11 -7.50 -14.14 -10.79
N LYS A 12 -7.54 -14.09 -12.13
CA LYS A 12 -8.50 -14.84 -12.95
C LYS A 12 -8.03 -16.27 -13.26
N SER A 13 -6.76 -16.59 -13.06
CA SER A 13 -6.20 -17.91 -13.36
C SER A 13 -6.64 -19.01 -12.41
N GLY A 14 -7.16 -18.65 -11.23
CA GLY A 14 -7.52 -19.61 -10.18
C GLY A 14 -6.31 -20.20 -9.42
N ILE A 15 -5.10 -19.78 -9.74
CA ILE A 15 -3.87 -20.23 -9.06
C ILE A 15 -3.88 -19.74 -7.61
N LYS A 16 -3.66 -20.65 -6.68
CA LYS A 16 -3.54 -20.35 -5.25
C LYS A 16 -2.17 -20.81 -4.75
N PRO A 17 -1.18 -19.94 -4.68
CA PRO A 17 0.14 -20.32 -4.22
C PRO A 17 0.12 -20.71 -2.74
N ASP A 18 0.85 -21.77 -2.40
CA ASP A 18 1.06 -22.19 -1.00
C ASP A 18 2.30 -21.47 -0.45
N VAL A 19 2.08 -20.23 0.00
CA VAL A 19 3.14 -19.37 0.52
C VAL A 19 2.65 -18.66 1.78
N ASN A 20 3.60 -18.15 2.58
CA ASN A 20 3.31 -17.52 3.85
C ASN A 20 2.96 -16.03 3.73
N TYR A 21 3.53 -15.35 2.77
CA TYR A 21 3.31 -13.93 2.44
C TYR A 21 3.85 -13.62 1.04
N ILE A 22 3.67 -12.40 0.57
CA ILE A 22 4.13 -11.94 -0.74
C ILE A 22 5.14 -10.81 -0.56
N VAL A 23 6.25 -10.88 -1.29
CA VAL A 23 7.22 -9.79 -1.43
C VAL A 23 7.26 -9.38 -2.90
N GLU A 24 7.05 -8.11 -3.16
CA GLU A 24 7.25 -7.47 -4.45
C GLU A 24 8.52 -6.62 -4.39
N LEU A 25 9.30 -6.64 -5.45
CA LEU A 25 10.55 -5.90 -5.59
C LEU A 25 10.42 -4.92 -6.77
N ASP A 26 9.66 -3.85 -6.57
CA ASP A 26 9.30 -2.90 -7.63
C ASP A 26 9.11 -1.48 -7.08
N ARG A 27 9.96 -1.05 -6.15
CA ARG A 27 9.86 0.29 -5.60
C ARG A 27 11.18 1.05 -5.72
N THR A 28 11.08 2.32 -6.08
CA THR A 28 12.22 3.26 -6.08
C THR A 28 12.79 3.45 -4.66
N GLY A 29 14.06 3.86 -4.56
CA GLY A 29 14.75 4.02 -3.29
C GLY A 29 15.43 2.74 -2.81
N SER A 30 15.83 2.69 -1.54
CA SER A 30 16.65 1.57 -1.03
C SER A 30 16.16 0.95 0.29
N ASN A 31 15.29 1.63 1.04
CA ASN A 31 14.93 1.19 2.39
C ASN A 31 13.43 1.11 2.65
N ASP A 32 12.60 1.54 1.72
CA ASP A 32 11.17 1.58 1.95
C ASP A 32 10.53 0.19 1.88
N ALA A 33 9.54 0.00 2.74
CA ALA A 33 8.58 -1.09 2.70
C ALA A 33 7.17 -0.53 2.66
N VAL A 34 6.44 -0.82 1.59
CA VAL A 34 5.06 -0.33 1.43
C VAL A 34 4.10 -1.50 1.48
N PHE A 35 3.17 -1.44 2.42
CA PHE A 35 2.19 -2.48 2.68
C PHE A 35 0.83 -2.18 2.06
N TYR A 36 0.68 -1.01 1.46
CA TYR A 36 -0.58 -0.49 0.92
C TYR A 36 -1.72 -0.58 1.95
N GLN A 37 -2.77 -1.33 1.65
CA GLN A 37 -3.91 -1.48 2.57
C GLN A 37 -3.78 -2.69 3.52
N CYS A 38 -2.68 -3.41 3.48
CA CYS A 38 -2.42 -4.51 4.41
C CYS A 38 -2.04 -3.97 5.79
N ARG A 39 -2.90 -4.16 6.77
CA ARG A 39 -2.73 -3.69 8.16
C ARG A 39 -2.28 -4.80 9.12
N ASN A 40 -1.57 -5.80 8.60
CA ASN A 40 -1.03 -6.86 9.45
C ASN A 40 0.21 -6.37 10.20
N ARG A 41 0.03 -5.94 11.46
CA ARG A 41 1.13 -5.39 12.29
C ARG A 41 2.21 -6.41 12.62
N GLN A 42 1.90 -7.70 12.64
CA GLN A 42 2.90 -8.75 12.82
C GLN A 42 3.82 -8.80 11.61
N PHE A 43 3.23 -8.77 10.42
CA PHE A 43 3.98 -8.74 9.17
C PHE A 43 4.81 -7.46 9.02
N GLU A 44 4.24 -6.31 9.31
CA GLU A 44 4.96 -5.03 9.26
C GLU A 44 6.20 -5.04 10.17
N ARG A 45 6.04 -5.50 11.43
CA ARG A 45 7.18 -5.63 12.35
C ARG A 45 8.21 -6.64 11.86
N HIS A 46 7.77 -7.75 11.28
CA HIS A 46 8.64 -8.76 10.71
C HIS A 46 9.50 -8.16 9.59
N ILE A 47 8.91 -7.49 8.62
CA ILE A 47 9.64 -6.85 7.52
C ILE A 47 10.59 -5.77 8.03
N ASN A 48 10.13 -4.91 8.92
CA ASN A 48 10.94 -3.81 9.46
C ASN A 48 12.14 -4.31 10.29
N SER A 49 12.08 -5.51 10.87
CA SER A 49 13.22 -6.11 11.59
C SER A 49 14.41 -6.41 10.67
N PHE A 50 14.22 -6.46 9.36
CA PHE A 50 15.30 -6.58 8.37
C PHE A 50 15.84 -5.24 7.89
N GLY A 51 15.57 -4.14 8.63
CA GLY A 51 16.10 -2.81 8.36
C GLY A 51 15.32 -2.02 7.30
N PHE A 52 14.12 -2.46 6.92
CA PHE A 52 13.22 -1.67 6.11
C PHE A 52 12.43 -0.67 6.95
N GLN A 53 11.94 0.39 6.31
CA GLN A 53 11.14 1.43 6.93
C GLN A 53 9.78 1.50 6.25
N THR A 54 8.72 1.50 7.05
CA THR A 54 7.37 1.65 6.52
C THR A 54 7.23 2.99 5.80
N ALA A 55 6.79 2.93 4.55
CA ALA A 55 6.57 4.09 3.71
C ALA A 55 5.18 4.03 3.06
N PHE A 56 4.83 5.12 2.39
CA PHE A 56 3.56 5.24 1.67
C PHE A 56 3.73 4.98 0.17
N GLY A 57 2.72 4.35 -0.43
CA GLY A 57 2.61 4.15 -1.87
C GLY A 57 1.16 4.13 -2.32
N SER A 58 0.91 4.57 -3.54
CA SER A 58 -0.45 4.70 -4.08
C SER A 58 -1.00 3.42 -4.67
N PHE A 59 -0.17 2.67 -5.40
CA PHE A 59 -0.58 1.46 -6.12
C PHE A 59 0.63 0.57 -6.44
N SER A 60 0.40 -0.73 -6.48
CA SER A 60 1.31 -1.75 -7.00
C SER A 60 0.52 -3.05 -7.21
N ASP A 61 1.10 -4.05 -7.83
CA ASP A 61 0.45 -5.33 -8.13
C ASP A 61 -0.04 -6.04 -6.87
N ILE A 62 0.68 -5.92 -5.76
CA ILE A 62 0.24 -6.50 -4.47
C ILE A 62 -1.01 -5.82 -3.91
N SER A 63 -1.37 -4.61 -4.35
CA SER A 63 -2.66 -4.00 -4.00
C SER A 63 -3.85 -4.81 -4.53
N ILE A 64 -3.62 -5.61 -5.58
CA ILE A 64 -4.60 -6.52 -6.18
C ILE A 64 -4.43 -7.94 -5.62
N LEU A 65 -3.19 -8.44 -5.57
CA LEU A 65 -2.89 -9.82 -5.22
C LEU A 65 -3.14 -10.13 -3.74
N ALA A 66 -2.73 -9.23 -2.84
CA ALA A 66 -2.82 -9.45 -1.40
C ALA A 66 -4.25 -9.70 -0.91
N PRO A 67 -5.25 -8.86 -1.22
CA PRO A 67 -6.63 -9.13 -0.83
C PRO A 67 -7.22 -10.36 -1.53
N HIS A 68 -6.87 -10.59 -2.81
CA HIS A 68 -7.37 -11.74 -3.57
C HIS A 68 -6.92 -13.07 -2.98
N LEU A 69 -5.65 -13.18 -2.62
CA LEU A 69 -5.04 -14.39 -2.05
C LEU A 69 -5.21 -14.51 -0.54
N ASN A 70 -5.72 -13.48 0.10
CA ASN A 70 -5.75 -13.34 1.57
C ASN A 70 -4.36 -13.56 2.19
N LEU A 71 -3.34 -12.93 1.61
CA LEU A 71 -1.95 -12.99 2.06
C LEU A 71 -1.44 -11.60 2.39
N ALA A 72 -0.68 -11.48 3.49
CA ALA A 72 0.07 -10.27 3.75
C ALA A 72 1.08 -10.03 2.62
N ALA A 73 1.27 -8.76 2.25
CA ALA A 73 2.15 -8.40 1.15
C ALA A 73 2.88 -7.09 1.41
N VAL A 74 4.08 -6.99 0.86
CA VAL A 74 4.94 -5.81 0.93
C VAL A 74 5.62 -5.57 -0.42
N ASN A 75 5.76 -4.30 -0.82
CA ASN A 75 6.63 -3.87 -1.91
C ASN A 75 7.86 -3.18 -1.32
N LEU A 76 9.05 -3.68 -1.66
CA LEU A 76 10.33 -3.22 -1.14
C LEU A 76 11.08 -2.40 -2.20
N SER A 77 11.80 -1.38 -1.74
CA SER A 77 12.70 -0.59 -2.59
C SER A 77 13.85 -1.42 -3.12
N THR A 78 14.19 -1.22 -4.40
CA THR A 78 15.13 -2.07 -5.14
C THR A 78 16.41 -1.37 -5.57
N GLY A 79 16.66 -0.17 -5.10
CA GLY A 79 17.91 0.54 -5.39
C GLY A 79 17.91 1.31 -6.70
N TYR A 80 16.75 1.52 -7.34
CA TYR A 80 16.64 2.41 -8.49
C TYR A 80 16.05 3.77 -8.08
N TYR A 81 16.35 4.78 -8.87
CA TYR A 81 16.03 6.19 -8.58
C TYR A 81 15.61 6.92 -9.85
N HIS A 82 14.89 8.01 -9.69
CA HIS A 82 14.31 8.81 -10.76
C HIS A 82 13.34 8.00 -11.65
N ALA A 83 12.51 7.17 -11.02
CA ALA A 83 11.55 6.31 -11.69
C ALA A 83 10.76 7.02 -12.79
N HIS A 84 10.73 6.44 -13.98
CA HIS A 84 10.00 6.95 -15.16
C HIS A 84 10.43 8.34 -15.64
N GLN A 85 11.67 8.76 -15.35
CA GLN A 85 12.22 10.04 -15.76
C GLN A 85 13.50 9.85 -16.60
N PRO A 86 13.81 10.82 -17.48
CA PRO A 86 15.14 10.85 -18.09
C PRO A 86 16.21 10.89 -16.99
N GLY A 87 17.18 9.98 -17.06
CA GLY A 87 18.20 9.84 -16.02
C GLY A 87 17.83 8.87 -14.91
N GLU A 88 16.84 7.99 -15.11
CA GLU A 88 16.64 6.83 -14.24
C GLU A 88 17.94 6.01 -14.15
N TYR A 89 18.30 5.63 -12.93
CA TYR A 89 19.51 4.85 -12.68
C TYR A 89 19.34 3.86 -11.55
N VAL A 90 20.18 2.85 -11.51
CA VAL A 90 20.25 1.82 -10.46
C VAL A 90 21.58 1.96 -9.72
N ARG A 91 21.53 1.89 -8.40
CA ARG A 91 22.69 1.79 -7.52
C ARG A 91 22.97 0.32 -7.20
N LEU A 92 24.04 -0.22 -7.76
CA LEU A 92 24.38 -1.64 -7.59
C LEU A 92 24.66 -1.99 -6.13
N ASP A 93 25.32 -1.11 -5.38
CA ASP A 93 25.56 -1.29 -3.94
C ASP A 93 24.23 -1.44 -3.15
N LYS A 94 23.16 -0.73 -3.54
CA LYS A 94 21.85 -0.85 -2.93
C LYS A 94 21.10 -2.11 -3.33
N VAL A 95 21.31 -2.58 -4.56
CA VAL A 95 20.78 -3.88 -5.00
C VAL A 95 21.46 -5.02 -4.23
N GLU A 96 22.77 -4.99 -4.05
CA GLU A 96 23.50 -5.98 -3.27
C GLU A 96 23.05 -6.02 -1.80
N GLU A 97 22.89 -4.84 -1.17
CA GLU A 97 22.33 -4.73 0.19
C GLU A 97 20.92 -5.34 0.27
N LEU A 98 20.06 -5.06 -0.72
CA LEU A 98 18.71 -5.61 -0.78
C LEU A 98 18.74 -7.13 -0.88
N ILE A 99 19.55 -7.70 -1.79
CA ILE A 99 19.67 -9.15 -1.97
C ILE A 99 19.99 -9.81 -0.63
N GLY A 100 21.02 -9.34 0.09
CA GLY A 100 21.37 -9.91 1.38
C GLY A 100 20.28 -9.78 2.47
N ARG A 101 19.46 -8.72 2.41
CA ARG A 101 18.31 -8.55 3.31
C ARG A 101 17.16 -9.47 2.97
N VAL A 102 16.85 -9.61 1.67
CA VAL A 102 15.77 -10.49 1.17
C VAL A 102 16.13 -11.96 1.38
N GLU A 103 17.39 -12.36 1.17
CA GLU A 103 17.84 -13.72 1.49
C GLU A 103 17.60 -14.06 2.96
N LYS A 104 18.00 -13.18 3.88
CA LYS A 104 17.76 -13.38 5.33
C LYS A 104 16.27 -13.44 5.64
N LEU A 105 15.46 -12.58 5.00
CA LEU A 105 14.01 -12.57 5.13
C LEU A 105 13.41 -13.91 4.71
N LEU A 106 13.79 -14.43 3.54
CA LEU A 106 13.27 -15.69 3.00
C LEU A 106 13.74 -16.93 3.78
N GLN A 107 14.92 -16.89 4.40
CA GLN A 107 15.44 -17.94 5.26
C GLN A 107 14.77 -17.97 6.64
N THR A 108 14.14 -16.86 7.04
CA THR A 108 13.48 -16.78 8.35
C THR A 108 12.13 -17.48 8.32
N LYS A 109 12.00 -18.53 9.13
CA LYS A 109 10.75 -19.30 9.21
C LYS A 109 9.62 -18.43 9.78
N THR A 110 8.52 -18.36 9.08
CA THR A 110 7.30 -17.65 9.50
C THR A 110 6.07 -18.53 9.31
N GLU A 111 5.03 -18.24 10.05
CA GLU A 111 3.68 -18.76 9.78
C GLU A 111 3.05 -18.01 8.61
N ARG A 112 1.95 -18.56 8.09
CA ARG A 112 1.15 -17.88 7.08
C ARG A 112 0.54 -16.60 7.66
N LEU A 113 0.83 -15.48 7.01
CA LEU A 113 0.38 -14.16 7.42
C LEU A 113 -0.74 -13.67 6.50
N SER A 114 -1.91 -13.44 7.06
CA SER A 114 -3.09 -13.06 6.28
C SER A 114 -3.12 -11.57 5.96
N TYR A 115 -3.75 -11.24 4.84
CA TYR A 115 -4.16 -9.89 4.54
C TYR A 115 -5.21 -9.44 5.57
N THR A 116 -4.91 -8.35 6.26
CA THR A 116 -5.83 -7.76 7.23
C THR A 116 -6.15 -6.35 6.79
N GLN A 117 -7.35 -6.13 6.30
CA GLN A 117 -7.86 -4.79 6.07
C GLN A 117 -8.73 -4.40 7.25
N LYS A 118 -8.19 -3.63 8.18
CA LYS A 118 -9.05 -2.98 9.18
C LYS A 118 -9.59 -1.67 8.62
N PHE A 119 -10.62 -1.77 7.82
CA PHE A 119 -11.62 -0.72 7.82
C PHE A 119 -12.63 -1.04 8.95
N THR A 120 -12.39 -0.54 10.12
CA THR A 120 -13.51 -0.14 10.93
C THR A 120 -14.04 1.11 10.23
N ALA A 121 -14.92 0.91 9.24
CA ALA A 121 -15.85 1.95 8.91
C ALA A 121 -16.64 2.17 10.20
N ARG A 122 -16.19 3.08 11.06
CA ARG A 122 -17.10 3.72 11.98
C ARG A 122 -18.18 4.26 11.07
N LYS A 123 -19.41 3.80 11.27
CA LYS A 123 -20.57 4.43 10.68
C LYS A 123 -20.56 5.84 11.27
N LEU A 124 -19.89 6.74 10.59
CA LEU A 124 -19.84 8.13 10.97
C LEU A 124 -21.26 8.63 10.79
N GLY A 125 -21.82 9.22 11.82
CA GLY A 125 -23.10 9.88 11.70
C GLY A 125 -23.04 10.94 10.59
N GLU A 126 -24.18 11.37 10.11
CA GLU A 126 -24.23 12.45 9.11
C GLU A 126 -23.40 13.64 9.58
N PRO A 127 -22.59 14.26 8.70
CA PRO A 127 -21.79 15.42 9.06
C PRO A 127 -22.72 16.54 9.55
N ASN A 128 -22.32 17.22 10.61
CA ASN A 128 -23.04 18.37 11.08
C ASN A 128 -22.89 19.56 10.08
N ASP A 129 -23.71 20.61 10.23
CA ASP A 129 -23.73 21.72 9.27
C ASP A 129 -22.40 22.45 9.16
N LEU A 130 -21.59 22.49 10.22
CA LEU A 130 -20.25 23.09 10.18
C LEU A 130 -19.27 22.22 9.38
N GLN A 131 -19.35 20.91 9.52
CA GLN A 131 -18.57 19.96 8.73
C GLN A 131 -18.99 20.02 7.26
N ARG A 132 -20.28 20.10 6.95
CA ARG A 132 -20.79 20.27 5.58
C ARG A 132 -20.29 21.56 4.94
N LYS A 133 -20.30 22.69 5.67
CA LYS A 133 -19.79 23.97 5.16
C LYS A 133 -18.28 23.94 4.89
N ARG A 134 -17.49 23.28 5.73
CA ARG A 134 -16.05 23.09 5.51
C ARG A 134 -15.74 22.19 4.32
N LEU A 135 -16.56 21.18 4.08
CA LEU A 135 -16.44 20.27 2.95
C LEU A 135 -16.74 20.94 1.61
N ILE A 136 -17.76 21.78 1.56
CA ILE A 136 -18.10 22.56 0.37
C ILE A 136 -16.97 23.54 0.04
N ALA A 137 -16.40 24.21 1.03
CA ALA A 137 -15.27 25.12 0.83
C ALA A 137 -13.98 24.43 0.32
N LEU A 138 -13.77 23.15 0.65
CA LEU A 138 -12.65 22.38 0.14
C LEU A 138 -12.90 21.83 -1.27
N SER A 139 -14.15 21.51 -1.63
CA SER A 139 -14.50 21.05 -2.97
C SER A 139 -14.41 22.18 -4.01
N ASP A 140 -14.71 23.41 -3.62
CA ASP A 140 -14.62 24.59 -4.49
C ASP A 140 -13.18 25.10 -4.66
N ALA A 141 -12.29 24.80 -3.72
CA ALA A 141 -10.95 25.36 -3.72
C ALA A 141 -9.94 24.56 -4.57
N HIS A 142 -10.04 23.28 -4.68
CA HIS A 142 -9.10 22.45 -5.47
C HIS A 142 -9.67 21.05 -5.73
N PHE A 143 -9.59 20.61 -6.96
CA PHE A 143 -9.82 19.23 -7.38
C PHE A 143 -8.82 18.30 -6.68
N VAL A 144 -9.10 17.90 -5.48
CA VAL A 144 -8.40 16.78 -4.88
C VAL A 144 -9.04 15.52 -5.44
N ARG A 145 -8.34 14.89 -6.37
CA ARG A 145 -8.67 13.54 -6.82
C ARG A 145 -8.50 12.64 -5.60
N ILE A 146 -9.61 12.38 -4.92
CA ILE A 146 -9.61 11.52 -3.75
C ILE A 146 -9.53 10.09 -4.26
N ASN A 147 -8.33 9.57 -4.27
CA ASN A 147 -8.10 8.14 -4.31
C ASN A 147 -8.46 7.58 -2.94
N HIS A 148 -9.18 6.46 -2.89
CA HIS A 148 -9.50 5.68 -1.68
C HIS A 148 -8.27 5.31 -0.81
N GLN A 149 -7.07 5.73 -1.19
CA GLN A 149 -5.78 5.38 -0.63
C GLN A 149 -5.21 6.40 0.36
N ASN A 150 -5.79 7.59 0.52
CA ASN A 150 -5.23 8.66 1.33
C ASN A 150 -5.71 8.68 2.79
N VAL A 151 -6.07 7.55 3.35
CA VAL A 151 -6.51 7.43 4.75
C VAL A 151 -5.37 6.92 5.65
N ALA A 152 -4.16 7.47 5.50
CA ALA A 152 -3.01 6.90 6.22
C ALA A 152 -2.70 7.59 7.57
N ASP A 153 -3.21 8.78 7.84
CA ASP A 153 -2.81 9.60 8.99
C ASP A 153 -3.93 9.89 10.02
N GLY A 154 -5.02 9.12 9.99
CA GLY A 154 -6.18 9.39 10.85
C GLY A 154 -7.08 10.52 10.34
N ARG A 155 -6.69 11.22 9.30
CA ARG A 155 -7.49 12.22 8.59
C ARG A 155 -8.07 11.55 7.35
N GLY A 156 -9.31 11.16 7.40
CA GLY A 156 -9.94 10.44 6.30
C GLY A 156 -10.88 11.31 5.50
N TYR A 157 -10.85 11.14 4.17
CA TYR A 157 -11.92 11.58 3.31
C TYR A 157 -12.87 10.43 3.05
N TYR A 158 -14.15 10.72 3.02
CA TYR A 158 -15.18 9.78 2.73
C TYR A 158 -15.91 10.18 1.47
N MET A 159 -16.31 9.22 0.69
CA MET A 159 -17.29 9.39 -0.36
C MET A 159 -18.47 8.46 -0.09
N ASP A 160 -19.66 9.00 0.01
CA ASP A 160 -20.86 8.19 0.11
C ASP A 160 -21.28 7.62 -1.25
N ILE A 161 -22.28 6.76 -1.25
CA ILE A 161 -22.81 6.13 -2.48
C ILE A 161 -23.41 7.11 -3.48
N SER A 162 -23.65 8.36 -3.08
CA SER A 162 -24.12 9.45 -3.93
C SER A 162 -22.98 10.29 -4.51
N GLY A 163 -21.72 9.95 -4.23
CA GLY A 163 -20.55 10.69 -4.69
C GLY A 163 -20.18 11.91 -3.85
N ARG A 164 -20.81 12.11 -2.69
CA ARG A 164 -20.46 13.22 -1.78
C ARG A 164 -19.22 12.86 -0.97
N ILE A 165 -18.32 13.82 -0.89
CA ILE A 165 -17.04 13.69 -0.20
C ILE A 165 -17.12 14.36 1.16
N TYR A 166 -16.61 13.68 2.18
CA TYR A 166 -16.58 14.16 3.56
C TYR A 166 -15.16 14.09 4.10
N LEU A 167 -14.73 15.13 4.83
CA LEU A 167 -13.44 15.17 5.55
C LEU A 167 -13.69 14.78 7.01
N TYR A 168 -12.95 13.80 7.49
CA TYR A 168 -12.89 13.46 8.90
C TYR A 168 -11.70 14.18 9.55
N LEU A 169 -11.98 14.97 10.57
CA LEU A 169 -11.00 15.55 11.48
C LEU A 169 -11.32 15.02 12.88
N GLU A 170 -10.40 14.27 13.48
CA GLU A 170 -10.41 14.04 14.92
C GLU A 170 -10.12 15.33 15.67
#